data_c3b1a6a92620e9ccbfc14d270f4ec811
#
_entry.id   c3b1a6a92620e9ccbfc14d270f4ec811
#
_cell.length_a   1.000
_cell.length_b   1.000
_cell.length_c   1.000
_cell.angle_alpha   90.00
_cell.angle_beta   90.00
_cell.angle_gamma   90.00
#
_symmetry.space_group_name_H-M   'P 1'
#
loop_
_entity.id
_entity.type
_entity.pdbx_description
1 polymer ?
#
loop_
_entity_poly.entity_id
_entity_poly.type
_entity_poly.pdbx_seq_one_letter_code
_entity_poly.pdbx_strand_id
1 'polypeptide(L)'
;MLDIIKEWLEKEGIKFEYLTGKTKNRQDVVERFNTDPTIPIFLVSLKAGGTGLNLTGADYVVHYDPWWNPAVEDQATDRAYRIGQTKKVFVYRFITKGTVEEKIQKLKMRKRSLVDSVISVDRNIGKSITFDDLQDIFSWN
;
A
#
# COMPACT_ATOMS: atom_id res chain seq x y z
N MET A 1 -9.42 -6.77 -9.19
CA MET A 1 -9.64 -5.40 -8.71
C MET A 1 -8.92 -4.35 -9.55
N LEU A 2 -7.61 -4.37 -9.71
CA LEU A 2 -6.90 -3.38 -10.57
C LEU A 2 -7.45 -3.32 -11.99
N ASP A 3 -7.89 -4.43 -12.56
CA ASP A 3 -8.46 -4.47 -13.91
C ASP A 3 -9.80 -3.72 -13.98
N ILE A 4 -10.62 -3.76 -12.94
CA ILE A 4 -11.88 -3.00 -12.85
C ILE A 4 -11.60 -1.49 -12.82
N ILE A 5 -10.59 -1.07 -12.03
CA ILE A 5 -10.19 0.34 -11.97
C ILE A 5 -9.63 0.78 -13.33
N LYS A 6 -8.83 -0.08 -13.96
CA LYS A 6 -8.28 0.14 -15.29
C LYS A 6 -9.39 0.37 -16.31
N GLU A 7 -10.36 -0.54 -16.41
CA GLU A 7 -11.52 -0.43 -17.33
C GLU A 7 -12.31 0.87 -17.10
N TRP A 8 -12.49 1.25 -15.83
CA TRP A 8 -13.18 2.50 -15.51
C TRP A 8 -12.37 3.72 -15.97
N LEU A 9 -11.07 3.76 -15.73
CA LEU A 9 -10.20 4.86 -16.18
C LEU A 9 -10.17 4.99 -17.71
N GLU A 10 -10.11 3.86 -18.42
CA GLU A 10 -10.18 3.81 -19.89
C GLU A 10 -11.52 4.40 -20.39
N LYS A 11 -12.62 4.04 -19.75
CA LYS A 11 -13.96 4.56 -20.08
C LYS A 11 -14.10 6.07 -19.85
N GLU A 12 -13.49 6.58 -18.78
CA GLU A 12 -13.47 8.02 -18.47
C GLU A 12 -12.42 8.80 -19.27
N GLY A 13 -11.61 8.13 -20.09
CA GLY A 13 -10.55 8.76 -20.89
C GLY A 13 -9.39 9.30 -20.06
N ILE A 14 -9.21 8.81 -18.82
CA ILE A 14 -8.13 9.21 -17.91
C ILE A 14 -6.87 8.41 -18.23
N LYS A 15 -5.76 9.10 -18.51
CA LYS A 15 -4.47 8.45 -18.74
C LYS A 15 -3.92 7.85 -17.46
N PHE A 16 -3.32 6.70 -17.55
CA PHE A 16 -2.66 6.02 -16.43
C PHE A 16 -1.55 5.10 -16.92
N GLU A 17 -0.62 4.80 -16.03
CA GLU A 17 0.33 3.69 -16.20
C GLU A 17 -0.16 2.49 -15.37
N TYR A 18 0.16 1.29 -15.87
CA TYR A 18 -0.28 0.03 -15.28
C TYR A 18 0.88 -0.94 -15.15
N LEU A 19 1.18 -1.35 -13.90
CA LEU A 19 2.30 -2.24 -13.61
C LEU A 19 1.85 -3.44 -12.78
N THR A 20 2.05 -4.63 -13.32
CA THR A 20 1.78 -5.90 -12.66
C THR A 20 3.00 -6.82 -12.69
N GLY A 21 2.88 -8.01 -12.09
CA GLY A 21 3.92 -9.04 -12.18
C GLY A 21 4.28 -9.46 -13.61
N LYS A 22 3.39 -9.24 -14.59
CA LYS A 22 3.58 -9.59 -15.99
C LYS A 22 4.25 -8.50 -16.85
N THR A 23 4.41 -7.29 -16.31
CA THR A 23 4.99 -6.15 -17.04
C THR A 23 6.48 -6.37 -17.26
N LYS A 24 6.91 -6.36 -18.52
CA LYS A 24 8.31 -6.60 -18.91
C LYS A 24 9.18 -5.36 -18.77
N ASN A 25 8.75 -4.22 -19.30
CA ASN A 25 9.51 -2.96 -19.32
C ASN A 25 9.12 -2.05 -18.14
N ARG A 26 9.44 -2.49 -16.92
CA ARG A 26 9.01 -1.80 -15.70
C ARG A 26 9.62 -0.42 -15.54
N GLN A 27 10.88 -0.25 -15.94
CA GLN A 27 11.58 1.04 -15.84
C GLN A 27 10.97 2.09 -16.76
N ASP A 28 10.65 1.73 -18.01
CA ASP A 28 10.04 2.65 -18.97
C ASP A 28 8.67 3.13 -18.52
N VAL A 29 7.87 2.24 -17.90
CA VAL A 29 6.55 2.57 -17.33
C VAL A 29 6.69 3.56 -16.17
N VAL A 30 7.67 3.34 -15.30
CA VAL A 30 7.97 4.23 -14.17
C VAL A 30 8.50 5.58 -14.64
N GLU A 31 9.38 5.59 -15.63
CA GLU A 31 9.95 6.82 -16.18
C GLU A 31 8.87 7.69 -16.84
N ARG A 32 7.99 7.10 -17.66
CA ARG A 32 6.86 7.82 -18.24
C ARG A 32 5.99 8.47 -17.18
N PHE A 33 5.62 7.71 -16.15
CA PHE A 33 4.82 8.27 -15.04
C PHE A 33 5.52 9.42 -14.33
N ASN A 34 6.83 9.32 -14.09
CA ASN A 34 7.58 10.35 -13.39
C ASN A 34 7.82 11.62 -14.23
N THR A 35 7.82 11.50 -15.57
CA THR A 35 8.21 12.59 -16.49
C THR A 35 7.02 13.19 -17.24
N ASP A 36 5.94 12.45 -17.47
CA ASP A 36 4.78 12.94 -18.21
C ASP A 36 3.66 13.42 -17.26
N PRO A 37 3.47 14.74 -17.12
CA PRO A 37 2.45 15.30 -16.24
C PRO A 37 1.01 15.02 -16.73
N THR A 38 0.84 14.53 -17.94
CA THR A 38 -0.49 14.14 -18.48
C THR A 38 -0.96 12.78 -18.00
N ILE A 39 -0.12 12.04 -17.28
CA ILE A 39 -0.41 10.73 -16.69
C ILE A 39 -0.60 10.88 -15.18
N PRO A 40 -1.82 11.16 -14.69
CA PRO A 40 -2.05 11.45 -13.27
C PRO A 40 -2.07 10.21 -12.38
N ILE A 41 -2.21 9.00 -12.94
CA ILE A 41 -2.46 7.78 -12.18
C ILE A 41 -1.46 6.69 -12.53
N PHE A 42 -0.95 6.02 -11.48
CA PHE A 42 -0.13 4.82 -11.59
C PHE A 42 -0.81 3.67 -10.85
N LEU A 43 -1.31 2.68 -11.59
CA LEU A 43 -1.89 1.47 -11.03
C LEU A 43 -0.80 0.40 -10.85
N VAL A 44 -0.58 -0.04 -9.63
CA VAL A 44 0.43 -1.04 -9.32
C VAL A 44 -0.10 -2.12 -8.38
N SER A 45 0.18 -3.38 -8.68
CA SER A 45 -0.10 -4.46 -7.74
C SER A 45 0.96 -4.51 -6.64
N LEU A 46 0.56 -4.79 -5.38
CA LEU A 46 1.49 -4.90 -4.25
C LEU A 46 2.66 -5.85 -4.53
N LYS A 47 2.40 -7.00 -5.14
CA LYS A 47 3.43 -7.97 -5.52
C LYS A 47 4.44 -7.41 -6.54
N ALA A 48 3.97 -6.63 -7.49
CA ALA A 48 4.82 -6.01 -8.50
C ALA A 48 5.58 -4.79 -7.95
N GLY A 49 4.97 -4.07 -7.01
CA GLY A 49 5.58 -2.94 -6.29
C GLY A 49 6.78 -3.33 -5.41
N GLY A 50 6.94 -4.62 -5.06
CA GLY A 50 8.04 -5.12 -4.22
C GLY A 50 9.46 -4.96 -4.80
N THR A 51 9.61 -4.68 -6.09
CA THR A 51 10.90 -4.63 -6.79
C THR A 51 11.36 -3.21 -7.10
N GLY A 52 11.96 -2.52 -6.13
CA GLY A 52 12.85 -1.38 -6.39
C GLY A 52 12.31 -0.18 -7.19
N LEU A 53 10.99 -0.06 -7.40
CA LEU A 53 10.41 1.04 -8.16
C LEU A 53 10.68 2.40 -7.50
N ASN A 54 10.88 3.43 -8.30
CA ASN A 54 11.07 4.80 -7.84
C ASN A 54 9.96 5.69 -8.41
N LEU A 55 8.91 5.94 -7.60
CA LEU A 55 7.70 6.69 -8.02
C LEU A 55 7.72 8.11 -7.45
N THR A 56 8.78 8.86 -7.72
CA THR A 56 8.94 10.25 -7.23
C THR A 56 7.97 11.24 -7.86
N GLY A 57 7.31 10.88 -8.95
CA GLY A 57 6.21 11.66 -9.53
C GLY A 57 4.95 11.67 -8.67
N ALA A 58 4.76 10.66 -7.80
CA ALA A 58 3.57 10.53 -6.98
C ALA A 58 3.65 11.38 -5.72
N ASP A 59 2.61 12.16 -5.46
CA ASP A 59 2.36 12.89 -4.22
C ASP A 59 1.18 12.30 -3.41
N TYR A 60 0.45 11.37 -3.99
CA TYR A 60 -0.62 10.60 -3.33
C TYR A 60 -0.40 9.11 -3.50
N VAL A 61 -0.54 8.36 -2.41
CA VAL A 61 -0.53 6.89 -2.40
C VAL A 61 -1.87 6.41 -1.85
N VAL A 62 -2.57 5.58 -2.61
CA VAL A 62 -3.85 4.99 -2.20
C VAL A 62 -3.71 3.48 -2.10
N HIS A 63 -3.79 2.96 -0.90
CA HIS A 63 -3.93 1.52 -0.65
C HIS A 63 -5.40 1.15 -0.77
N TYR A 64 -5.77 0.62 -1.93
CA TYR A 64 -7.15 0.24 -2.22
C TYR A 64 -7.56 -1.06 -1.51
N ASP A 65 -6.62 -1.99 -1.39
CA ASP A 65 -6.80 -3.30 -0.74
C ASP A 65 -5.68 -3.46 0.30
N PRO A 66 -5.91 -3.00 1.55
CA PRO A 66 -4.88 -3.02 2.57
C PRO A 66 -4.45 -4.45 2.89
N TRP A 67 -3.14 -4.69 2.86
CA TRP A 67 -2.58 -5.99 3.18
C TRP A 67 -2.53 -6.21 4.70
N TRP A 68 -2.71 -7.46 5.14
CA TRP A 68 -2.65 -7.80 6.56
C TRP A 68 -1.27 -7.50 7.19
N ASN A 69 -0.18 -7.58 6.43
CA ASN A 69 1.16 -7.25 6.89
C ASN A 69 1.50 -5.77 6.62
N PRO A 70 1.63 -4.92 7.65
CA PRO A 70 1.95 -3.50 7.51
C PRO A 70 3.28 -3.27 6.80
N ALA A 71 4.29 -4.13 6.98
CA ALA A 71 5.59 -3.97 6.34
C ALA A 71 5.52 -3.98 4.80
N VAL A 72 4.56 -4.70 4.22
CA VAL A 72 4.34 -4.73 2.76
C VAL A 72 3.69 -3.43 2.29
N GLU A 73 2.77 -2.87 3.06
CA GLU A 73 2.17 -1.55 2.78
C GLU A 73 3.19 -0.43 2.89
N ASP A 74 3.97 -0.45 3.96
CA ASP A 74 5.03 0.54 4.19
C ASP A 74 6.07 0.48 3.07
N GLN A 75 6.46 -0.72 2.64
CA GLN A 75 7.33 -0.90 1.49
C GLN A 75 6.73 -0.32 0.20
N ALA A 76 5.43 -0.47 -0.03
CA ALA A 76 4.77 0.13 -1.19
C ALA A 76 4.71 1.66 -1.09
N THR A 77 4.48 2.19 0.11
CA THR A 77 4.49 3.64 0.38
C THR A 77 5.88 4.25 0.17
N ASP A 78 6.93 3.55 0.60
CA ASP A 78 8.33 3.97 0.45
C ASP A 78 8.77 4.14 -1.01
N ARG A 79 7.99 3.65 -1.98
CA ARG A 79 8.25 3.90 -3.40
C ARG A 79 8.04 5.35 -3.80
N ALA A 80 7.09 6.03 -3.16
CA ALA A 80 6.87 7.47 -3.34
C ALA A 80 7.77 8.30 -2.39
N TYR A 81 8.15 7.77 -1.22
CA TYR A 81 9.05 8.38 -0.24
C TYR A 81 10.53 8.08 -0.50
N ARG A 82 11.01 8.22 -1.72
CA ARG A 82 12.42 7.94 -2.04
C ARG A 82 13.27 9.20 -2.18
N ILE A 83 14.59 8.98 -2.16
CA ILE A 83 15.59 10.01 -2.52
C ILE A 83 15.23 10.60 -3.88
N GLY A 84 15.07 11.93 -3.94
CA GLY A 84 14.57 12.65 -5.11
C GLY A 84 13.12 13.11 -5.01
N GLN A 85 12.37 12.67 -4.01
CA GLN A 85 11.02 13.19 -3.72
C GLN A 85 11.14 14.58 -3.06
N THR A 86 10.60 15.59 -3.73
CA THR A 86 10.58 16.98 -3.24
C THR A 86 9.20 17.40 -2.73
N LYS A 87 8.17 16.60 -3.01
CA LYS A 87 6.79 16.87 -2.62
C LYS A 87 6.43 16.15 -1.32
N LYS A 88 5.46 16.70 -0.60
CA LYS A 88 4.84 16.03 0.53
C LYS A 88 3.95 14.89 0.00
N VAL A 89 4.16 13.68 0.49
CA VAL A 89 3.38 12.51 0.09
C VAL A 89 2.25 12.26 1.08
N PHE A 90 1.03 12.13 0.56
CA PHE A 90 -0.17 11.78 1.33
C PHE A 90 -0.52 10.31 1.10
N VAL A 91 -0.79 9.58 2.19
CA VAL A 91 -1.11 8.16 2.14
C VAL A 91 -2.52 7.90 2.64
N TYR A 92 -3.35 7.33 1.77
CA TYR A 92 -4.73 6.94 2.07
C TYR A 92 -4.85 5.42 2.09
N ARG A 93 -5.69 4.90 2.98
CA ARG A 93 -6.05 3.49 3.05
C ARG A 93 -7.57 3.37 3.02
N PHE A 94 -8.08 2.68 2.03
CA PHE A 94 -9.51 2.38 1.97
C PHE A 94 -9.80 1.13 2.78
N ILE A 95 -10.73 1.25 3.72
CA ILE A 95 -11.14 0.17 4.60
C ILE A 95 -12.66 0.08 4.53
N THR A 96 -13.16 -1.10 4.19
CA THR A 96 -14.60 -1.35 4.15
C THR A 96 -15.12 -1.48 5.58
N LYS A 97 -16.10 -0.66 5.94
CA LYS A 97 -16.72 -0.67 7.26
C LYS A 97 -17.50 -1.97 7.49
N GLY A 98 -17.40 -2.56 8.68
CA GLY A 98 -18.10 -3.79 9.04
C GLY A 98 -17.49 -5.07 8.47
N THR A 99 -16.24 -5.03 8.01
CA THR A 99 -15.54 -6.17 7.42
C THR A 99 -14.34 -6.62 8.25
N VAL A 100 -13.75 -7.73 7.84
CA VAL A 100 -12.52 -8.27 8.45
C VAL A 100 -11.35 -7.29 8.35
N GLU A 101 -11.30 -6.47 7.30
CA GLU A 101 -10.27 -5.43 7.12
C GLU A 101 -10.30 -4.41 8.26
N GLU A 102 -11.49 -3.99 8.71
CA GLU A 102 -11.62 -3.07 9.85
C GLU A 102 -11.10 -3.71 11.14
N LYS A 103 -11.39 -5.00 11.37
CA LYS A 103 -10.88 -5.75 12.53
C LYS A 103 -9.36 -5.90 12.48
N ILE A 104 -8.81 -6.25 11.32
CA ILE A 104 -7.35 -6.32 11.10
C ILE A 104 -6.70 -4.97 11.37
N GLN A 105 -7.31 -3.87 10.93
CA GLN A 105 -6.78 -2.54 11.17
C GLN A 105 -6.75 -2.17 12.66
N LYS A 106 -7.82 -2.48 13.39
CA LYS A 106 -7.87 -2.32 14.86
C LYS A 106 -6.77 -3.12 15.55
N LEU A 107 -6.52 -4.35 15.08
CA LEU A 107 -5.46 -5.21 15.60
C LEU A 107 -4.06 -4.62 15.32
N LYS A 108 -3.81 -4.14 14.10
CA LYS A 108 -2.56 -3.45 13.72
C LYS A 108 -2.30 -2.23 14.63
N MET A 109 -3.33 -1.42 14.91
CA MET A 109 -3.22 -0.27 15.79
C MET A 109 -2.88 -0.69 17.23
N ARG A 110 -3.55 -1.72 17.77
CA ARG A 110 -3.22 -2.25 19.10
C ARG A 110 -1.77 -2.76 19.18
N LYS A 111 -1.33 -3.52 18.18
CA LYS A 111 0.07 -3.99 18.12
C LYS A 111 1.08 -2.86 18.03
N ARG A 112 0.79 -1.81 17.27
CA ARG A 112 1.66 -0.65 17.15
C ARG A 112 1.76 0.11 18.48
N SER A 113 0.65 0.34 19.17
CA SER A 113 0.64 0.98 20.50
C SER A 113 1.37 0.14 21.54
N LEU A 114 1.28 -1.19 21.49
CA LEU A 114 2.03 -2.10 22.35
C LEU A 114 3.55 -2.03 22.05
N VAL A 115 3.92 -2.03 20.77
CA VAL A 115 5.32 -1.88 20.36
C VAL A 115 5.88 -0.53 20.81
N ASP A 116 5.14 0.55 20.61
CA ASP A 116 5.55 1.89 21.05
C ASP A 116 5.68 2.00 22.58
N SER A 117 4.82 1.29 23.33
CA SER A 117 4.89 1.23 24.79
C SER A 117 6.03 0.33 25.31
N VAL A 118 6.48 -0.67 24.54
CA VAL A 118 7.52 -1.63 24.90
C VAL A 118 8.91 -1.22 24.37
N ILE A 119 8.99 -0.39 23.32
CA ILE A 119 10.27 0.16 22.81
C ILE A 119 10.99 1.01 23.86
N SER A 120 10.27 1.43 24.92
CA SER A 120 10.95 1.99 26.11
C SER A 120 11.70 0.95 26.97
N VAL A 121 11.52 -0.35 26.75
CA VAL A 121 12.06 -1.40 27.66
C VAL A 121 12.78 -2.57 26.97
N ASP A 122 12.41 -3.04 25.76
CA ASP A 122 13.18 -4.15 25.15
C ASP A 122 12.96 -4.39 23.66
N ARG A 123 14.04 -4.76 22.93
CA ARG A 123 14.11 -4.88 21.47
C ARG A 123 13.69 -6.24 20.89
N ASN A 124 13.00 -7.11 21.63
CA ASN A 124 12.79 -8.51 21.21
C ASN A 124 11.37 -9.03 21.44
N ILE A 125 10.34 -8.48 20.79
CA ILE A 125 9.02 -9.15 20.72
C ILE A 125 8.65 -9.43 19.27
N GLY A 126 8.55 -10.73 18.98
CA GLY A 126 8.35 -11.30 17.65
C GLY A 126 7.05 -10.87 16.96
N LYS A 127 7.17 -10.75 15.67
CA LYS A 127 6.20 -10.26 14.68
C LYS A 127 5.10 -11.28 14.30
N SER A 128 4.63 -12.14 15.20
CA SER A 128 3.64 -13.17 14.85
C SER A 128 2.23 -12.80 15.30
N ILE A 129 1.24 -13.01 14.42
CA ILE A 129 -0.17 -13.05 14.80
C ILE A 129 -0.36 -14.23 15.74
N THR A 130 -0.92 -14.01 16.91
CA THR A 130 -1.22 -15.04 17.89
C THR A 130 -2.56 -15.71 17.59
N PHE A 131 -2.80 -16.91 18.21
CA PHE A 131 -4.07 -17.60 18.07
C PHE A 131 -5.26 -16.76 18.61
N ASP A 132 -5.05 -16.02 19.69
CA ASP A 132 -6.04 -15.10 20.25
C ASP A 132 -6.39 -13.96 19.27
N ASP A 133 -5.41 -13.43 18.55
CA ASP A 133 -5.64 -12.45 17.49
C ASP A 133 -6.55 -13.01 16.37
N LEU A 134 -6.40 -14.30 16.04
CA LEU A 134 -7.26 -14.98 15.06
C LEU A 134 -8.68 -15.18 15.60
N GLN A 135 -8.82 -15.57 16.87
CA GLN A 135 -10.13 -15.69 17.49
C GLN A 135 -10.89 -14.36 17.50
N ASP A 136 -10.23 -13.25 17.82
CA ASP A 136 -10.83 -11.90 17.78
C ASP A 136 -11.26 -11.48 16.36
N ILE A 137 -10.53 -11.90 15.33
CA ILE A 137 -10.88 -11.61 13.93
C ILE A 137 -12.12 -12.39 13.50
N PHE A 138 -12.26 -13.66 13.92
CA PHE A 138 -13.33 -14.55 13.48
C PHE A 138 -14.53 -14.61 14.44
N SER A 139 -14.46 -14.01 15.63
CA SER A 139 -15.63 -13.90 16.51
C SER A 139 -16.66 -12.92 15.91
N TRP A 140 -17.77 -13.49 15.44
CA TRP A 140 -18.96 -12.76 15.02
C TRP A 140 -19.85 -12.55 16.25
N ASN A 141 -19.96 -11.32 16.69
CA ASN A 141 -21.06 -10.83 17.53
C ASN A 141 -21.87 -9.82 16.76
#